data_076bb88041a80056e3ec192a365ce5a3
#
_entry.id   076bb88041a80056e3ec192a365ce5a3
#
_cell.length_a   1.000
_cell.length_b   1.000
_cell.length_c   1.000
_cell.angle_alpha   90.00
_cell.angle_beta   90.00
_cell.angle_gamma   90.00
#
_symmetry.space_group_name_H-M   'P 1'
#
loop_
_entity.id
_entity.type
_entity.pdbx_description
1 polymer ?
#
loop_
_entity_poly.entity_id
_entity_poly.type
_entity_poly.pdbx_seq_one_letter_code
_entity_poly.pdbx_strand_id
1 'polypeptide(L)'
;IRNYKHGYSDLEQFGFELKRGPNLAKRDLGRSIQTDTYRSGYNVLIYPSDISPAGYIQKVSYLGARNPIWFLGKRDILFAAEGTVGKTFAVCDETMHFTTNFHGTIIHPKTDNVPLKKSVFLALYLNYLRQQRIFERMSVGANGGSFAVGYWDNVLIPKVDECFMDQLVLLYNNDVQLNPVAFNLDLLNEAGIYQLNSFLIKCKALL
;
A
#
# COMPACT_ATOMS: atom_id res chain seq x y z
N ILE A 1 -9.11 -8.23 28.06
CA ILE A 1 -8.78 -8.42 26.62
C ILE A 1 -10.06 -8.63 25.79
N ARG A 2 -11.08 -9.40 26.25
CA ARG A 2 -12.32 -9.63 25.48
C ARG A 2 -13.15 -8.35 25.22
N ASN A 3 -13.12 -7.37 26.10
CA ASN A 3 -13.89 -6.12 25.95
C ASN A 3 -13.30 -5.14 24.92
N TYR A 4 -12.03 -5.27 24.56
CA TYR A 4 -11.40 -4.39 23.56
C TYR A 4 -11.79 -4.70 22.11
N LYS A 5 -12.35 -5.86 21.83
CA LYS A 5 -12.77 -6.25 20.47
C LYS A 5 -14.17 -5.75 20.07
N HIS A 6 -14.92 -5.15 21.01
CA HIS A 6 -16.25 -4.61 20.70
C HIS A 6 -16.10 -3.36 19.81
N GLY A 7 -16.64 -3.41 18.61
CA GLY A 7 -16.50 -2.32 17.62
C GLY A 7 -15.28 -2.42 16.72
N TYR A 8 -14.50 -3.51 16.80
CA TYR A 8 -13.35 -3.79 15.95
C TYR A 8 -13.53 -5.12 15.20
N SER A 9 -12.82 -5.24 14.08
CA SER A 9 -12.68 -6.48 13.31
C SER A 9 -11.19 -6.81 13.18
N ASP A 10 -10.84 -8.08 13.10
CA ASP A 10 -9.54 -8.48 12.60
C ASP A 10 -9.49 -8.34 11.06
N LEU A 11 -8.33 -8.57 10.46
CA LEU A 11 -8.12 -8.42 9.03
C LEU A 11 -9.04 -9.35 8.22
N GLU A 12 -9.19 -10.58 8.69
CA GLU A 12 -10.00 -11.59 8.02
C GLU A 12 -11.50 -11.25 8.05
N GLN A 13 -12.01 -10.85 9.21
CA GLN A 13 -13.39 -10.39 9.39
C GLN A 13 -13.68 -9.11 8.60
N PHE A 14 -12.67 -8.26 8.39
CA PHE A 14 -12.80 -7.06 7.57
C PHE A 14 -12.86 -7.39 6.08
N GLY A 15 -12.47 -8.60 5.67
CA GLY A 15 -12.60 -9.13 4.32
C GLY A 15 -11.30 -9.28 3.55
N PHE A 16 -10.16 -9.31 4.22
CA PHE A 16 -8.83 -9.39 3.59
C PHE A 16 -8.04 -10.60 4.07
N GLU A 17 -7.07 -10.99 3.26
CA GLU A 17 -6.07 -12.01 3.55
C GLU A 17 -4.66 -11.48 3.24
N LEU A 18 -3.65 -12.14 3.78
CA LEU A 18 -2.26 -11.78 3.53
C LEU A 18 -1.65 -12.66 2.44
N LYS A 19 -0.98 -12.02 1.49
CA LYS A 19 -0.16 -12.68 0.48
C LYS A 19 1.26 -12.11 0.54
N ARG A 20 2.22 -12.93 0.20
CA ARG A 20 3.61 -12.47 0.06
C ARG A 20 3.84 -11.93 -1.34
N GLY A 21 4.62 -10.88 -1.45
CA GLY A 21 5.06 -10.36 -2.73
C GLY A 21 5.88 -11.39 -3.53
N PRO A 22 5.93 -11.27 -4.86
CA PRO A 22 6.60 -12.21 -5.73
C PRO A 22 8.13 -12.23 -5.51
N ASN A 23 8.72 -13.36 -5.75
CA ASN A 23 10.17 -13.46 -5.79
C ASN A 23 10.66 -12.98 -7.18
N LEU A 24 11.46 -11.93 -7.19
CA LEU A 24 12.03 -11.36 -8.41
C LEU A 24 13.37 -12.02 -8.82
N ALA A 25 13.65 -13.23 -8.33
CA ALA A 25 14.87 -13.94 -8.67
C ALA A 25 14.87 -14.36 -10.15
N LYS A 26 16.08 -14.42 -10.74
CA LYS A 26 16.30 -14.78 -12.14
C LYS A 26 15.69 -16.15 -12.52
N ARG A 27 15.64 -17.10 -11.58
CA ARG A 27 15.03 -18.41 -11.81
C ARG A 27 13.53 -18.32 -12.11
N ASP A 28 12.84 -17.33 -11.51
CA ASP A 28 11.39 -17.15 -11.61
C ASP A 28 11.03 -16.21 -12.78
N LEU A 29 11.80 -15.14 -12.96
CA LEU A 29 11.58 -14.14 -14.01
C LEU A 29 12.25 -14.49 -15.36
N GLY A 30 13.22 -15.40 -15.37
CA GLY A 30 14.09 -15.62 -16.52
C GLY A 30 14.99 -14.42 -16.77
N ARG A 31 15.22 -14.06 -18.04
CA ARG A 31 15.93 -12.84 -18.39
C ARG A 31 15.05 -11.65 -18.08
N SER A 32 15.51 -10.75 -17.21
CA SER A 32 14.77 -9.56 -16.78
C SER A 32 15.64 -8.32 -16.89
N ILE A 33 14.99 -7.18 -17.08
CA ILE A 33 15.60 -5.85 -17.13
C ILE A 33 14.81 -4.95 -16.22
N GLN A 34 15.51 -4.33 -15.27
CA GLN A 34 14.98 -3.25 -14.46
C GLN A 34 15.57 -1.93 -14.92
N THR A 35 14.76 -0.90 -14.99
CA THR A 35 15.16 0.45 -15.44
C THR A 35 14.31 1.50 -14.75
N ASP A 36 14.85 2.70 -14.57
CA ASP A 36 14.10 3.86 -14.07
C ASP A 36 13.40 4.64 -15.21
N THR A 37 13.66 4.25 -16.47
CA THR A 37 13.02 4.87 -17.63
C THR A 37 11.81 4.04 -18.07
N TYR A 38 10.67 4.70 -18.26
CA TYR A 38 9.45 4.05 -18.79
C TYR A 38 9.72 3.28 -20.08
N ARG A 39 9.19 2.07 -20.15
CA ARG A 39 9.17 1.24 -21.35
C ARG A 39 7.81 0.58 -21.50
N SER A 40 7.24 0.69 -22.68
CA SER A 40 5.96 0.03 -22.98
C SER A 40 6.07 -1.49 -22.76
N GLY A 41 5.05 -2.07 -22.14
CA GLY A 41 4.99 -3.50 -21.82
C GLY A 41 5.78 -3.93 -20.56
N TYR A 42 6.43 -3.00 -19.85
CA TYR A 42 7.05 -3.27 -18.57
C TYR A 42 6.05 -3.02 -17.43
N ASN A 43 6.15 -3.82 -16.37
CA ASN A 43 5.38 -3.59 -15.15
C ASN A 43 6.01 -2.46 -14.32
N VAL A 44 5.18 -1.71 -13.62
CA VAL A 44 5.62 -0.69 -12.66
C VAL A 44 6.05 -1.39 -11.38
N LEU A 45 7.36 -1.40 -11.11
CA LEU A 45 7.93 -2.01 -9.92
C LEU A 45 8.00 -0.99 -8.79
N ILE A 46 7.35 -1.31 -7.67
CA ILE A 46 7.33 -0.53 -6.45
C ILE A 46 7.92 -1.38 -5.33
N TYR A 47 9.03 -0.95 -4.77
CA TYR A 47 9.51 -1.54 -3.52
C TYR A 47 8.75 -0.96 -2.32
N PRO A 48 8.61 -1.70 -1.21
CA PRO A 48 8.00 -1.15 0.02
C PRO A 48 8.69 0.13 0.52
N SER A 49 9.98 0.28 0.27
CA SER A 49 10.75 1.49 0.57
C SER A 49 10.32 2.72 -0.25
N ASP A 50 9.78 2.51 -1.44
CA ASP A 50 9.39 3.57 -2.37
C ASP A 50 8.05 4.21 -2.01
N ILE A 51 7.33 3.61 -1.05
CA ILE A 51 6.12 4.20 -0.48
C ILE A 51 6.52 5.32 0.48
N SER A 52 5.92 6.49 0.33
CA SER A 52 6.13 7.61 1.25
C SER A 52 5.54 7.34 2.64
N PRO A 53 5.94 8.08 3.67
CA PRO A 53 5.26 8.04 4.96
C PRO A 53 3.77 8.43 4.91
N ALA A 54 3.35 9.09 3.86
CA ALA A 54 1.98 9.55 3.63
C ALA A 54 1.13 8.57 2.80
N GLY A 55 1.74 7.49 2.27
CA GLY A 55 1.02 6.46 1.52
C GLY A 55 0.94 6.69 0.01
N TYR A 56 1.77 7.58 -0.56
CA TYR A 56 1.92 7.71 -2.01
C TYR A 56 3.25 7.12 -2.49
N ILE A 57 3.36 6.86 -3.79
CA ILE A 57 4.58 6.31 -4.39
C ILE A 57 5.55 7.46 -4.67
N GLN A 58 6.73 7.41 -4.05
CA GLN A 58 7.80 8.42 -4.23
C GLN A 58 8.74 8.09 -5.39
N LYS A 59 8.92 6.81 -5.67
CA LYS A 59 9.80 6.32 -6.70
C LYS A 59 9.18 5.14 -7.40
N VAL A 60 9.35 5.07 -8.71
CA VAL A 60 8.98 3.93 -9.53
C VAL A 60 10.17 3.45 -10.32
N SER A 61 10.22 2.14 -10.56
CA SER A 61 11.08 1.51 -11.56
C SER A 61 10.20 0.68 -12.49
N TYR A 62 10.75 0.25 -13.60
CA TYR A 62 10.03 -0.57 -14.58
C TYR A 62 10.74 -1.89 -14.73
N LEU A 63 9.97 -2.97 -14.70
CA LEU A 63 10.47 -4.34 -14.77
C LEU A 63 9.88 -5.08 -15.97
N GLY A 64 10.73 -5.40 -16.93
CA GLY A 64 10.43 -6.33 -18.00
C GLY A 64 11.06 -7.68 -17.72
N ALA A 65 10.37 -8.78 -17.98
CA ALA A 65 10.89 -10.13 -17.81
C ALA A 65 10.42 -11.04 -18.94
N ARG A 66 11.17 -12.13 -19.16
CA ARG A 66 10.80 -13.15 -20.15
C ARG A 66 9.55 -13.93 -19.71
N ASN A 67 9.49 -14.26 -18.41
CA ASN A 67 8.37 -14.96 -17.82
C ASN A 67 7.32 -13.94 -17.33
N PRO A 68 6.04 -14.32 -17.29
CA PRO A 68 4.99 -13.47 -16.74
C PRO A 68 5.32 -13.02 -15.32
N ILE A 69 5.09 -11.75 -15.04
CA ILE A 69 5.27 -11.17 -13.71
C ILE A 69 3.88 -11.07 -13.07
N TRP A 70 3.77 -11.54 -11.83
CA TRP A 70 2.58 -11.32 -11.05
C TRP A 70 2.48 -9.83 -10.67
N PHE A 71 1.29 -9.26 -10.70
CA PHE A 71 1.04 -7.86 -10.36
C PHE A 71 -0.11 -7.72 -9.36
N LEU A 72 -0.11 -6.59 -8.65
CA LEU A 72 -1.16 -6.23 -7.74
C LEU A 72 -2.42 -5.84 -8.53
N GLY A 73 -3.54 -6.43 -8.14
CA GLY A 73 -4.85 -6.08 -8.69
C GLY A 73 -5.44 -4.86 -8.00
N LYS A 74 -6.49 -4.32 -8.60
CA LYS A 74 -7.32 -3.29 -7.95
C LYS A 74 -7.78 -3.79 -6.58
N ARG A 75 -7.77 -2.94 -5.58
CA ARG A 75 -8.10 -3.20 -4.18
C ARG A 75 -7.01 -3.91 -3.36
N ASP A 76 -5.91 -4.36 -3.98
CA ASP A 76 -4.75 -4.81 -3.23
C ASP A 76 -4.12 -3.64 -2.48
N ILE A 77 -3.56 -3.95 -1.32
CA ILE A 77 -2.78 -3.00 -0.53
C ILE A 77 -1.37 -3.55 -0.39
N LEU A 78 -0.39 -2.77 -0.82
CA LEU A 78 1.00 -3.06 -0.52
C LEU A 78 1.35 -2.51 0.86
N PHE A 79 1.85 -3.39 1.73
CA PHE A 79 2.30 -3.06 3.08
C PHE A 79 3.80 -3.34 3.22
N ALA A 80 4.55 -2.37 3.71
CA ALA A 80 5.95 -2.54 4.01
C ALA A 80 6.11 -3.35 5.30
N ALA A 81 6.49 -4.62 5.18
CA ALA A 81 6.67 -5.51 6.32
C ALA A 81 8.09 -5.49 6.88
N GLU A 82 9.06 -4.94 6.17
CA GLU A 82 10.48 -4.90 6.55
C GLU A 82 11.07 -3.50 6.33
N GLY A 83 12.00 -3.11 7.19
CA GLY A 83 12.76 -1.87 7.14
C GLY A 83 11.95 -0.60 7.42
N THR A 84 10.89 -0.34 6.68
CA THR A 84 9.99 0.83 6.86
C THR A 84 8.58 0.39 7.20
N VAL A 85 8.48 -0.47 8.21
CA VAL A 85 7.24 -1.15 8.59
C VAL A 85 6.05 -0.20 8.71
N GLY A 86 4.93 -0.61 8.12
CA GLY A 86 3.66 0.09 8.22
C GLY A 86 3.39 1.13 7.14
N LYS A 87 4.30 1.38 6.21
CA LYS A 87 3.96 2.16 5.01
C LYS A 87 3.03 1.34 4.12
N THR A 88 1.99 1.97 3.60
CA THR A 88 0.97 1.31 2.79
C THR A 88 0.60 2.11 1.56
N PHE A 89 0.24 1.39 0.51
CA PHE A 89 -0.28 1.94 -0.73
C PHE A 89 -1.44 1.05 -1.22
N ALA A 90 -2.62 1.63 -1.48
CA ALA A 90 -3.76 0.92 -2.05
C ALA A 90 -3.81 1.10 -3.58
N VAL A 91 -3.98 0.01 -4.31
CA VAL A 91 -4.16 0.02 -5.76
C VAL A 91 -5.63 0.35 -6.07
N CYS A 92 -5.86 1.54 -6.62
CA CYS A 92 -7.21 2.00 -6.96
C CYS A 92 -7.57 1.79 -8.43
N ASP A 93 -6.57 1.63 -9.29
CA ASP A 93 -6.73 1.56 -10.74
C ASP A 93 -6.03 0.33 -11.31
N GLU A 94 -6.60 -0.25 -12.35
CA GLU A 94 -6.05 -1.39 -13.10
C GLU A 94 -5.27 -0.99 -14.34
N THR A 95 -5.22 0.30 -14.67
CA THR A 95 -4.51 0.79 -15.87
C THR A 95 -3.00 0.58 -15.79
N MET A 96 -2.47 0.42 -14.59
CA MET A 96 -1.07 0.14 -14.35
C MET A 96 -0.89 -1.22 -13.68
N HIS A 97 -0.02 -2.03 -14.26
CA HIS A 97 0.38 -3.30 -13.69
C HIS A 97 1.49 -3.06 -12.66
N PHE A 98 1.09 -2.79 -11.43
CA PHE A 98 2.03 -2.66 -10.31
C PHE A 98 2.53 -4.04 -9.88
N THR A 99 3.82 -4.14 -9.64
CA THR A 99 4.43 -5.32 -9.01
C THR A 99 5.36 -4.88 -7.88
N THR A 100 5.73 -5.80 -7.02
CA THR A 100 6.62 -5.57 -5.88
C THR A 100 7.54 -6.77 -5.68
N ASN A 101 8.35 -6.76 -4.62
CA ASN A 101 9.17 -7.89 -4.25
C ASN A 101 8.64 -8.62 -2.99
N PHE A 102 9.34 -9.68 -2.59
CA PHE A 102 8.97 -10.51 -1.43
C PHE A 102 9.08 -9.82 -0.06
N HIS A 103 9.67 -8.62 0.02
CA HIS A 103 9.69 -7.80 1.25
C HIS A 103 8.37 -7.03 1.47
N GLY A 104 7.52 -6.99 0.45
CA GLY A 104 6.16 -6.48 0.54
C GLY A 104 5.18 -7.55 1.01
N THR A 105 4.35 -7.22 1.99
CA THR A 105 3.15 -7.98 2.27
C THR A 105 2.00 -7.38 1.49
N ILE A 106 1.24 -8.23 0.81
CA ILE A 106 0.07 -7.81 0.05
C ILE A 106 -1.15 -8.17 0.86
N ILE A 107 -1.95 -7.17 1.18
CA ILE A 107 -3.25 -7.34 1.81
C ILE A 107 -4.26 -7.40 0.68
N HIS A 108 -4.78 -8.61 0.44
CA HIS A 108 -5.60 -8.95 -0.72
C HIS A 108 -7.06 -9.13 -0.31
N PRO A 109 -8.04 -8.61 -1.06
CA PRO A 109 -9.44 -8.86 -0.77
C PRO A 109 -9.77 -10.35 -0.93
N LYS A 110 -10.44 -10.95 0.04
CA LYS A 110 -10.82 -12.39 0.03
C LYS A 110 -11.80 -12.72 -1.10
N THR A 111 -12.57 -11.76 -1.51
CA THR A 111 -13.60 -11.93 -2.56
C THR A 111 -13.68 -10.67 -3.42
N ASP A 112 -14.17 -10.83 -4.65
CA ASP A 112 -14.38 -9.71 -5.57
C ASP A 112 -15.43 -8.70 -5.09
N ASN A 113 -16.25 -9.07 -4.11
CA ASN A 113 -17.28 -8.21 -3.54
C ASN A 113 -16.75 -7.21 -2.49
N VAL A 114 -15.49 -7.30 -2.09
CA VAL A 114 -14.90 -6.32 -1.16
C VAL A 114 -14.78 -4.97 -1.90
N PRO A 115 -15.48 -3.92 -1.46
CA PRO A 115 -15.47 -2.64 -2.15
C PRO A 115 -14.14 -1.91 -1.98
N LEU A 116 -13.74 -1.12 -2.99
CA LEU A 116 -12.49 -0.33 -2.99
C LEU A 116 -12.36 0.56 -1.75
N LYS A 117 -13.47 1.11 -1.25
CA LYS A 117 -13.48 1.96 -0.06
C LYS A 117 -12.90 1.28 1.18
N LYS A 118 -13.08 -0.03 1.33
CA LYS A 118 -12.46 -0.79 2.42
C LYS A 118 -10.94 -0.87 2.27
N SER A 119 -10.43 -1.05 1.05
CA SER A 119 -8.99 -1.07 0.80
C SER A 119 -8.34 0.29 1.09
N VAL A 120 -8.96 1.36 0.62
CA VAL A 120 -8.47 2.73 0.85
C VAL A 120 -8.50 3.06 2.35
N PHE A 121 -9.62 2.80 3.02
CA PHE A 121 -9.72 3.00 4.46
C PHE A 121 -8.65 2.21 5.21
N LEU A 122 -8.49 0.92 4.91
CA LEU A 122 -7.50 0.08 5.57
C LEU A 122 -6.08 0.57 5.34
N ALA A 123 -5.72 0.95 4.12
CA ALA A 123 -4.40 1.51 3.82
C ALA A 123 -4.13 2.79 4.63
N LEU A 124 -5.09 3.71 4.68
CA LEU A 124 -4.96 4.95 5.44
C LEU A 124 -4.90 4.69 6.94
N TYR A 125 -5.72 3.78 7.46
CA TYR A 125 -5.72 3.40 8.86
C TYR A 125 -4.39 2.77 9.28
N LEU A 126 -3.82 1.88 8.49
CA LEU A 126 -2.50 1.29 8.75
C LEU A 126 -1.40 2.36 8.74
N ASN A 127 -1.43 3.31 7.81
CA ASN A 127 -0.53 4.47 7.82
C ASN A 127 -0.72 5.34 9.08
N TYR A 128 -1.95 5.52 9.55
CA TYR A 128 -2.22 6.20 10.81
C TYR A 128 -1.61 5.45 11.99
N LEU A 129 -1.81 4.14 12.11
CA LEU A 129 -1.19 3.31 13.15
C LEU A 129 0.35 3.41 13.13
N ARG A 130 0.94 3.47 11.94
CA ARG A 130 2.37 3.72 11.77
C ARG A 130 2.78 5.08 12.33
N GLN A 131 2.03 6.15 12.02
CA GLN A 131 2.31 7.49 12.55
C GLN A 131 2.20 7.54 14.08
N GLN A 132 1.32 6.73 14.67
CA GLN A 132 1.22 6.53 16.12
C GLN A 132 2.31 5.61 16.70
N ARG A 133 3.29 5.18 15.86
CA ARG A 133 4.41 4.30 16.24
C ARG A 133 3.97 2.91 16.76
N ILE A 134 2.76 2.48 16.41
CA ILE A 134 2.23 1.17 16.85
C ILE A 134 3.05 0.04 16.22
N PHE A 135 3.26 0.08 14.90
CA PHE A 135 4.04 -0.94 14.21
C PHE A 135 5.51 -0.98 14.65
N GLU A 136 6.10 0.17 14.96
CA GLU A 136 7.47 0.25 15.50
C GLU A 136 7.60 -0.53 16.81
N ARG A 137 6.60 -0.40 17.69
CA ARG A 137 6.55 -1.14 18.98
C ARG A 137 6.27 -2.63 18.82
N MET A 138 5.64 -3.04 17.73
CA MET A 138 5.31 -4.43 17.40
C MET A 138 6.40 -5.09 16.54
N SER A 139 7.30 -4.33 15.96
CA SER A 139 8.36 -4.85 15.08
C SER A 139 9.53 -5.42 15.89
N VAL A 140 10.15 -6.46 15.36
CA VAL A 140 11.32 -7.11 15.98
C VAL A 140 12.52 -6.96 15.07
N GLY A 141 13.70 -6.68 15.64
CA GLY A 141 14.96 -6.59 14.94
C GLY A 141 15.53 -5.18 14.85
N ALA A 142 16.78 -5.08 14.37
CA ALA A 142 17.49 -3.82 14.12
C ALA A 142 17.13 -3.25 12.73
N ASN A 143 17.53 -1.99 12.45
CA ASN A 143 17.40 -1.36 11.13
C ASN A 143 15.97 -1.26 10.57
N GLY A 144 15.02 -0.81 11.39
CA GLY A 144 13.62 -0.60 10.97
C GLY A 144 12.70 -1.79 11.22
N GLY A 145 13.25 -2.90 11.71
CA GLY A 145 12.47 -4.05 12.16
C GLY A 145 11.80 -4.85 11.04
N SER A 146 11.14 -5.91 11.47
CA SER A 146 10.29 -6.77 10.63
C SER A 146 8.96 -7.00 11.34
N PHE A 147 7.87 -6.98 10.60
CA PHE A 147 6.52 -7.23 11.09
C PHE A 147 6.10 -8.65 10.71
N ALA A 148 6.17 -9.55 11.68
CA ALA A 148 5.84 -10.95 11.44
C ALA A 148 4.35 -11.17 11.17
N VAL A 149 4.03 -12.18 10.35
CA VAL A 149 2.64 -12.52 9.98
C VAL A 149 1.76 -12.74 11.21
N GLY A 150 2.26 -13.41 12.26
CA GLY A 150 1.50 -13.66 13.49
C GLY A 150 1.13 -12.40 14.30
N TYR A 151 1.69 -11.25 13.99
CA TYR A 151 1.32 -9.99 14.66
C TYR A 151 0.04 -9.36 14.09
N TRP A 152 -0.40 -9.80 12.92
CA TRP A 152 -1.64 -9.31 12.31
C TRP A 152 -2.88 -9.61 13.14
N ASP A 153 -2.85 -10.67 13.97
CA ASP A 153 -3.95 -11.00 14.88
C ASP A 153 -4.20 -9.91 15.95
N ASN A 154 -3.20 -9.04 16.16
CA ASN A 154 -3.27 -7.91 17.07
C ASN A 154 -3.60 -6.58 16.40
N VAL A 155 -3.70 -6.55 15.07
CA VAL A 155 -4.11 -5.37 14.30
C VAL A 155 -5.63 -5.33 14.24
N LEU A 156 -6.23 -4.51 15.10
CA LEU A 156 -7.67 -4.35 15.19
C LEU A 156 -8.13 -3.18 14.33
N ILE A 157 -9.07 -3.43 13.43
CA ILE A 157 -9.62 -2.46 12.48
C ILE A 157 -10.95 -1.96 13.04
N PRO A 158 -11.13 -0.65 13.27
CA PRO A 158 -12.37 -0.10 13.79
C PRO A 158 -13.51 -0.23 12.78
N LYS A 159 -14.70 -0.44 13.29
CA LYS A 159 -15.93 -0.34 12.49
C LYS A 159 -16.22 1.15 12.28
N VAL A 160 -16.28 1.55 11.04
CA VAL A 160 -16.55 2.94 10.64
C VAL A 160 -17.74 2.98 9.70
N ASP A 161 -18.35 4.15 9.61
CA ASP A 161 -19.46 4.41 8.70
C ASP A 161 -19.01 4.30 7.24
N GLU A 162 -19.90 3.79 6.38
CA GLU A 162 -19.61 3.67 4.96
C GLU A 162 -19.46 5.02 4.27
N CYS A 163 -20.22 6.02 4.68
CA CYS A 163 -20.13 7.37 4.15
C CYS A 163 -18.74 7.99 4.44
N PHE A 164 -18.20 7.71 5.62
CA PHE A 164 -16.83 8.10 5.96
C PHE A 164 -15.80 7.45 5.03
N MET A 165 -15.94 6.14 4.76
CA MET A 165 -15.05 5.46 3.81
C MET A 165 -15.16 6.02 2.39
N ASP A 166 -16.36 6.40 1.94
CA ASP A 166 -16.56 7.02 0.62
C ASP A 166 -15.86 8.38 0.51
N GLN A 167 -15.89 9.20 1.57
CA GLN A 167 -15.14 10.46 1.62
C GLN A 167 -13.63 10.23 1.53
N LEU A 168 -13.11 9.21 2.19
CA LEU A 168 -11.69 8.86 2.11
C LEU A 168 -11.27 8.44 0.70
N VAL A 169 -12.12 7.71 -0.03
CA VAL A 169 -11.84 7.32 -1.43
C VAL A 169 -11.73 8.56 -2.33
N LEU A 170 -12.64 9.51 -2.19
CA LEU A 170 -12.60 10.75 -2.97
C LEU A 170 -11.29 11.52 -2.74
N LEU A 171 -10.85 11.62 -1.50
CA LEU A 171 -9.58 12.26 -1.16
C LEU A 171 -8.39 11.48 -1.71
N TYR A 172 -8.40 10.15 -1.56
CA TYR A 172 -7.30 9.29 -1.98
C TYR A 172 -7.09 9.28 -3.49
N ASN A 173 -8.16 9.18 -4.26
CA ASN A 173 -8.09 9.15 -5.73
C ASN A 173 -7.61 10.47 -6.33
N ASN A 174 -7.96 11.60 -5.73
CA ASN A 174 -7.59 12.91 -6.26
C ASN A 174 -6.13 13.29 -5.98
N ASP A 175 -5.58 12.83 -4.84
CA ASP A 175 -4.35 13.40 -4.31
C ASP A 175 -3.16 12.41 -4.29
N VAL A 176 -3.39 11.10 -4.45
CA VAL A 176 -2.37 10.08 -4.17
C VAL A 176 -1.92 9.29 -5.39
N GLN A 177 -2.72 9.24 -6.45
CA GLN A 177 -2.33 8.50 -7.65
C GLN A 177 -1.44 9.34 -8.55
N LEU A 178 -0.14 9.10 -8.46
CA LEU A 178 0.82 9.56 -9.45
C LEU A 178 0.74 8.63 -10.67
N ASN A 179 0.41 9.19 -11.83
CA ASN A 179 0.58 8.50 -13.09
C ASN A 179 2.08 8.54 -13.47
N PRO A 180 2.84 7.43 -13.35
CA PRO A 180 4.27 7.44 -13.63
C PRO A 180 4.60 7.76 -15.09
N VAL A 181 3.64 7.57 -16.02
CA VAL A 181 3.79 7.88 -17.45
C VAL A 181 3.63 9.39 -17.69
N ALA A 182 2.79 10.05 -16.92
CA ALA A 182 2.56 11.49 -16.96
C ALA A 182 3.36 12.24 -15.88
N PHE A 183 4.27 11.54 -15.17
CA PHE A 183 5.06 12.13 -14.12
C PHE A 183 6.00 13.20 -14.69
N ASN A 184 5.70 14.44 -14.37
CA ASN A 184 6.54 15.59 -14.64
C ASN A 184 6.99 16.19 -13.30
N LEU A 185 8.28 16.45 -13.15
CA LEU A 185 8.87 17.10 -11.98
C LEU A 185 8.22 18.47 -11.70
N ASP A 186 7.76 19.16 -12.74
CA ASP A 186 7.07 20.45 -12.61
C ASP A 186 5.68 20.28 -11.97
N LEU A 187 4.96 19.20 -12.28
CA LEU A 187 3.69 18.85 -11.62
C LEU A 187 3.89 18.52 -10.13
N LEU A 188 5.03 17.96 -9.75
CA LEU A 188 5.40 17.74 -8.34
C LEU A 188 5.61 19.07 -7.61
N ASN A 189 6.25 20.02 -8.27
CA ASN A 189 6.50 21.34 -7.69
C ASN A 189 5.22 22.19 -7.61
N GLU A 190 4.31 22.05 -8.56
CA GLU A 190 3.05 22.82 -8.58
C GLU A 190 1.93 22.20 -7.76
N ALA A 191 1.83 20.87 -7.71
CA ALA A 191 0.71 20.16 -7.08
C ALA A 191 1.11 19.28 -5.89
N GLY A 192 2.36 18.78 -5.83
CA GLY A 192 2.69 17.59 -5.05
C GLY A 192 2.79 17.83 -3.55
N ILE A 193 3.64 18.76 -3.10
CA ILE A 193 3.97 18.88 -1.67
C ILE A 193 2.85 19.55 -0.89
N TYR A 194 2.23 20.57 -1.45
CA TYR A 194 1.16 21.30 -0.78
C TYR A 194 -0.16 20.52 -0.75
N GLN A 195 -0.51 19.82 -1.82
CA GLN A 195 -1.71 18.99 -1.86
C GLN A 195 -1.57 17.76 -0.96
N LEU A 196 -0.40 17.12 -0.93
CA LEU A 196 -0.12 16.01 -0.02
C LEU A 196 -0.18 16.42 1.45
N ASN A 197 0.30 17.61 1.78
CA ASN A 197 0.19 18.12 3.14
C ASN A 197 -1.27 18.44 3.50
N SER A 198 -2.03 19.03 2.57
CA SER A 198 -3.46 19.28 2.76
C SER A 198 -4.27 17.99 2.86
N PHE A 199 -3.93 16.98 2.07
CA PHE A 199 -4.50 15.63 2.14
C PHE A 199 -4.26 14.98 3.51
N LEU A 200 -3.01 15.00 4.00
CA LEU A 200 -2.66 14.48 5.31
C LEU A 200 -3.39 15.19 6.45
N ILE A 201 -3.52 16.51 6.35
CA ILE A 201 -4.27 17.31 7.33
C ILE A 201 -5.74 16.91 7.32
N LYS A 202 -6.36 16.79 6.13
CA LYS A 202 -7.76 16.37 5.98
C LYS A 202 -7.97 14.93 6.50
N CYS A 203 -7.08 13.98 6.16
CA CYS A 203 -7.16 12.62 6.67
C CYS A 203 -7.01 12.55 8.20
N LYS A 204 -6.09 13.32 8.78
CA LYS A 204 -5.92 13.38 10.24
C LYS A 204 -7.12 14.00 10.96
N ALA A 205 -7.81 14.93 10.33
CA ALA A 205 -9.00 15.54 10.89
C ALA A 205 -10.22 14.61 10.88
N LEU A 206 -10.20 13.59 10.01
CA LEU A 206 -11.28 12.60 9.87
C LEU A 206 -11.01 11.32 10.71
N LEU A 207 -9.76 11.00 11.00
CA LEU A 207 -9.34 9.84 11.82
C LEU A 207 -9.18 10.20 13.28
#